data_5928772c0a4b31abba49196c8c5d90d6
#
_entry.id   5928772c0a4b31abba49196c8c5d90d6
#
_cell.length_a   1.000
_cell.length_b   1.000
_cell.length_c   1.000
_cell.angle_alpha   90.00
_cell.angle_beta   90.00
_cell.angle_gamma   90.00
#
_symmetry.space_group_name_H-M   'P 1'
#
loop_
_entity.id
_entity.type
_entity.pdbx_description
1 polymer ?
#
loop_
_entity_poly.entity_id
_entity_poly.type
_entity_poly.pdbx_seq_one_letter_code
_entity_poly.pdbx_strand_id
1 'polypeptide(L)'
;MVTGPASPPLARLEDLAGKEVHVRPSSSYHQSLKRLNERFRKEGRPPMALRLVPDALEDEDMMDMLNAGLLGIIVVDDWKARMWASLLPGLKVNETLKLSEGGRIAWAFRRNSPQLAAVVNEFLAYQRKTMGSAAQRMPGLEKYLKALGKPTADADWLRFGQSLQHFKTCGERYSFDYLMLAAQGYQESRLNQAAKSPVGAVGIMQLMPATGAEMKVGDIRQAEPNVHAGIKYMRQLIDVYFDDADFDETNRTLFAFAAYNAGPGRIARLRKEAEREGLDPDQWFNNVELIAAKRVGQETVGYVRNIFKYYVAYKLQLETLATRRSLLQQGGMPGMK
;
A
#
# COMPACT_ATOMS: atom_id res chain seq x y z
N MET A 1 -8.33 14.89 -10.95
CA MET A 1 -8.38 13.43 -11.20
C MET A 1 -7.05 12.96 -11.75
N VAL A 2 -6.57 11.80 -11.33
CA VAL A 2 -5.34 11.18 -11.84
C VAL A 2 -5.65 9.79 -12.36
N THR A 3 -5.08 9.47 -13.53
CA THR A 3 -5.22 8.20 -14.23
C THR A 3 -3.84 7.59 -14.48
N GLY A 4 -3.79 6.28 -14.69
CA GLY A 4 -2.58 5.49 -14.93
C GLY A 4 -2.72 4.55 -16.12
N PRO A 5 -1.77 3.62 -16.33
CA PRO A 5 -1.74 2.73 -17.50
C PRO A 5 -2.98 1.83 -17.64
N ALA A 6 -3.62 1.47 -16.52
CA ALA A 6 -4.83 0.62 -16.52
C ALA A 6 -6.14 1.42 -16.52
N SER A 7 -6.08 2.74 -16.63
CA SER A 7 -7.26 3.61 -16.54
C SER A 7 -8.03 3.68 -17.86
N PRO A 8 -9.36 3.77 -17.80
CA PRO A 8 -10.15 4.14 -18.98
C PRO A 8 -9.88 5.61 -19.37
N PRO A 9 -10.09 5.98 -20.63
CA PRO A 9 -9.97 7.37 -21.06
C PRO A 9 -11.06 8.23 -20.39
N LEU A 10 -10.68 9.44 -19.96
CA LEU A 10 -11.56 10.43 -19.35
C LEU A 10 -11.36 11.78 -20.05
N ALA A 11 -12.43 12.41 -20.49
CA ALA A 11 -12.43 13.76 -21.07
C ALA A 11 -13.23 14.75 -20.22
N ARG A 12 -14.30 14.29 -19.55
CA ARG A 12 -15.20 15.09 -18.71
C ARG A 12 -15.61 14.32 -17.45
N LEU A 13 -16.14 14.99 -16.45
CA LEU A 13 -16.54 14.35 -15.18
C LEU A 13 -17.64 13.29 -15.37
N GLU A 14 -18.49 13.48 -16.36
CA GLU A 14 -19.56 12.55 -16.69
C GLU A 14 -19.05 11.17 -17.15
N ASP A 15 -17.82 11.09 -17.66
CA ASP A 15 -17.18 9.84 -18.08
C ASP A 15 -16.86 8.92 -16.89
N LEU A 16 -16.92 9.47 -15.66
CA LEU A 16 -16.79 8.70 -14.42
C LEU A 16 -18.03 7.84 -14.11
N ALA A 17 -19.16 8.12 -14.75
CA ALA A 17 -20.39 7.37 -14.53
C ALA A 17 -20.19 5.87 -14.79
N GLY A 18 -20.50 5.04 -13.79
CA GLY A 18 -20.30 3.58 -13.84
C GLY A 18 -18.84 3.10 -13.77
N LYS A 19 -17.86 4.01 -13.61
CA LYS A 19 -16.44 3.63 -13.47
C LYS A 19 -16.08 3.38 -12.02
N GLU A 20 -14.99 2.63 -11.80
CA GLU A 20 -14.40 2.42 -10.50
C GLU A 20 -13.43 3.56 -10.15
N VAL A 21 -13.58 4.12 -8.96
CA VAL A 21 -12.69 5.17 -8.41
C VAL A 21 -12.21 4.71 -7.04
N HIS A 22 -10.90 4.68 -6.85
CA HIS A 22 -10.27 4.26 -5.60
C HIS A 22 -10.07 5.48 -4.70
N VAL A 23 -10.46 5.36 -3.45
CA VAL A 23 -10.44 6.49 -2.49
C VAL A 23 -10.33 5.99 -1.06
N ARG A 24 -9.63 6.76 -0.22
CA ARG A 24 -9.58 6.52 1.23
C ARG A 24 -10.88 6.97 1.88
N PRO A 25 -11.47 6.19 2.80
CA PRO A 25 -12.74 6.54 3.45
C PRO A 25 -12.66 7.83 4.27
N SER A 26 -11.53 8.11 4.93
CA SER A 26 -11.33 9.32 5.75
C SER A 26 -11.06 10.59 4.95
N SER A 27 -10.78 10.50 3.63
CA SER A 27 -10.40 11.65 2.82
C SER A 27 -11.57 12.57 2.47
N SER A 28 -11.32 13.88 2.34
CA SER A 28 -12.30 14.85 1.83
C SER A 28 -12.73 14.53 0.39
N TYR A 29 -11.89 13.84 -0.38
CA TYR A 29 -12.21 13.39 -1.73
C TYR A 29 -13.37 12.40 -1.74
N HIS A 30 -13.46 11.50 -0.74
CA HIS A 30 -14.55 10.55 -0.61
C HIS A 30 -15.90 11.25 -0.50
N GLN A 31 -16.00 12.32 0.32
CA GLN A 31 -17.23 13.12 0.44
C GLN A 31 -17.59 13.82 -0.88
N SER A 32 -16.58 14.33 -1.59
CA SER A 32 -16.79 14.99 -2.88
C SER A 32 -17.27 14.00 -3.97
N LEU A 33 -16.74 12.80 -3.99
CA LEU A 33 -17.18 11.71 -4.88
C LEU A 33 -18.60 11.23 -4.56
N LYS A 34 -18.96 11.15 -3.27
CA LYS A 34 -20.35 10.84 -2.87
C LYS A 34 -21.34 11.89 -3.40
N ARG A 35 -21.02 13.19 -3.25
CA ARG A 35 -21.86 14.28 -3.79
C ARG A 35 -21.97 14.20 -5.33
N LEU A 36 -20.89 13.84 -6.03
CA LEU A 36 -20.94 13.63 -7.47
C LEU A 36 -21.82 12.44 -7.84
N ASN A 37 -21.79 11.35 -7.06
CA ASN A 37 -22.68 10.20 -7.25
C ASN A 37 -24.16 10.55 -7.04
N GLU A 38 -24.49 11.43 -6.07
CA GLU A 38 -25.85 11.92 -5.89
C GLU A 38 -26.32 12.74 -7.10
N ARG A 39 -25.44 13.59 -7.66
CA ARG A 39 -25.71 14.32 -8.90
C ARG A 39 -25.98 13.35 -10.06
N PHE A 40 -25.12 12.32 -10.25
CA PHE A 40 -25.30 11.33 -11.32
C PHE A 40 -26.65 10.60 -11.20
N ARG A 41 -27.07 10.21 -9.98
CA ARG A 41 -28.39 9.59 -9.77
C ARG A 41 -29.53 10.53 -10.15
N LYS A 42 -29.45 11.81 -9.79
CA LYS A 42 -30.47 12.82 -10.16
C LYS A 42 -30.54 13.04 -11.68
N GLU A 43 -29.41 12.89 -12.39
CA GLU A 43 -29.30 13.00 -13.83
C GLU A 43 -29.62 11.68 -14.57
N GLY A 44 -30.04 10.62 -13.87
CA GLY A 44 -30.30 9.31 -14.47
C GLY A 44 -29.05 8.55 -14.93
N ARG A 45 -27.86 8.96 -14.48
CA ARG A 45 -26.57 8.31 -14.80
C ARG A 45 -26.22 7.23 -13.78
N PRO A 46 -25.52 6.16 -14.18
CA PRO A 46 -25.04 5.17 -13.24
C PRO A 46 -24.00 5.82 -12.28
N PRO A 47 -24.11 5.56 -10.96
CA PRO A 47 -23.12 6.07 -10.02
C PRO A 47 -21.75 5.40 -10.23
N MET A 48 -20.67 6.09 -9.84
CA MET A 48 -19.33 5.50 -9.74
C MET A 48 -19.30 4.39 -8.68
N ALA A 49 -18.56 3.33 -8.95
CA ALA A 49 -18.20 2.35 -7.93
C ALA A 49 -17.02 2.89 -7.12
N LEU A 50 -17.26 3.34 -5.89
CA LEU A 50 -16.20 3.80 -4.99
C LEU A 50 -15.54 2.60 -4.33
N ARG A 51 -14.29 2.32 -4.69
CA ARG A 51 -13.46 1.27 -4.08
C ARG A 51 -12.67 1.88 -2.94
N LEU A 52 -13.02 1.47 -1.73
CA LEU A 52 -12.35 1.96 -0.53
C LEU A 52 -11.00 1.26 -0.36
N VAL A 53 -9.94 2.04 -0.25
CA VAL A 53 -8.61 1.56 0.11
C VAL A 53 -8.31 1.91 1.57
N PRO A 54 -7.49 1.11 2.27
CA PRO A 54 -7.15 1.37 3.66
C PRO A 54 -6.58 2.78 3.88
N ASP A 55 -6.95 3.45 4.98
CA ASP A 55 -6.44 4.78 5.34
C ASP A 55 -4.93 4.80 5.62
N ALA A 56 -4.32 3.65 5.86
CA ALA A 56 -2.87 3.51 5.98
C ALA A 56 -2.10 3.75 4.67
N LEU A 57 -2.77 3.69 3.50
CA LEU A 57 -2.21 4.09 2.21
C LEU A 57 -2.35 5.60 2.05
N GLU A 58 -1.23 6.30 1.99
CA GLU A 58 -1.20 7.74 1.72
C GLU A 58 -1.46 8.04 0.22
N ASP A 59 -1.66 9.32 -0.13
CA ASP A 59 -1.87 9.74 -1.51
C ASP A 59 -0.70 9.32 -2.42
N GLU A 60 0.51 9.33 -1.88
CA GLU A 60 1.75 8.92 -2.53
C GLU A 60 1.75 7.42 -2.87
N ASP A 61 1.30 6.59 -1.94
CA ASP A 61 1.17 5.15 -2.15
C ASP A 61 0.14 4.85 -3.23
N MET A 62 -0.98 5.56 -3.21
CA MET A 62 -2.02 5.42 -4.23
C MET A 62 -1.54 5.85 -5.62
N MET A 63 -0.71 6.91 -5.72
CA MET A 63 -0.11 7.33 -6.99
C MET A 63 0.92 6.32 -7.50
N ASP A 64 1.72 5.72 -6.63
CA ASP A 64 2.65 4.66 -6.98
C ASP A 64 1.92 3.40 -7.48
N MET A 65 0.87 2.97 -6.79
CA MET A 65 0.00 1.87 -7.22
C MET A 65 -0.71 2.17 -8.55
N LEU A 66 -1.15 3.41 -8.76
CA LEU A 66 -1.76 3.86 -10.02
C LEU A 66 -0.76 3.81 -11.17
N ASN A 67 0.48 4.28 -10.94
CA ASN A 67 1.57 4.21 -11.91
C ASN A 67 1.92 2.76 -12.29
N ALA A 68 1.86 1.85 -11.34
CA ALA A 68 2.03 0.40 -11.59
C ALA A 68 0.82 -0.27 -12.26
N GLY A 69 -0.28 0.45 -12.46
CA GLY A 69 -1.52 -0.08 -13.03
C GLY A 69 -2.30 -1.01 -12.11
N LEU A 70 -2.11 -0.89 -10.79
CA LEU A 70 -2.83 -1.63 -9.75
C LEU A 70 -4.16 -0.95 -9.40
N LEU A 71 -4.22 0.36 -9.56
CA LEU A 71 -5.44 1.17 -9.42
C LEU A 71 -5.82 1.75 -10.78
N GLY A 72 -7.11 2.05 -10.97
CA GLY A 72 -7.61 2.61 -12.23
C GLY A 72 -7.70 4.14 -12.21
N ILE A 73 -8.43 4.71 -11.27
CA ILE A 73 -8.68 6.15 -11.14
C ILE A 73 -8.56 6.53 -9.67
N ILE A 74 -7.85 7.62 -9.39
CA ILE A 74 -7.76 8.20 -8.03
C ILE A 74 -8.02 9.70 -8.07
N VAL A 75 -8.25 10.27 -6.89
CA VAL A 75 -8.37 11.72 -6.68
C VAL A 75 -7.34 12.15 -5.67
N VAL A 76 -6.56 13.16 -6.02
CA VAL A 76 -5.62 13.82 -5.12
C VAL A 76 -5.55 15.31 -5.47
N ASP A 77 -4.98 16.11 -4.58
CA ASP A 77 -4.74 17.52 -4.83
C ASP A 77 -3.87 17.72 -6.07
N ASP A 78 -4.17 18.74 -6.87
CA ASP A 78 -3.52 19.00 -8.15
C ASP A 78 -2.01 19.26 -8.04
N TRP A 79 -1.59 19.91 -6.97
CA TRP A 79 -0.17 20.17 -6.72
C TRP A 79 0.61 18.88 -6.39
N LYS A 80 0.00 17.95 -5.64
CA LYS A 80 0.57 16.61 -5.39
C LYS A 80 0.63 15.82 -6.68
N ALA A 81 -0.48 15.79 -7.43
CA ALA A 81 -0.56 15.09 -8.71
C ALA A 81 0.54 15.53 -9.68
N ARG A 82 0.74 16.84 -9.86
CA ARG A 82 1.79 17.40 -10.74
C ARG A 82 3.20 17.04 -10.26
N MET A 83 3.45 17.13 -8.96
CA MET A 83 4.74 16.77 -8.39
C MET A 83 5.09 15.30 -8.67
N TRP A 84 4.17 14.39 -8.36
CA TRP A 84 4.41 12.96 -8.54
C TRP A 84 4.40 12.51 -10.00
N ALA A 85 3.61 13.15 -10.88
CA ALA A 85 3.64 12.88 -12.31
C ALA A 85 4.99 13.24 -12.97
N SER A 86 5.77 14.15 -12.39
CA SER A 86 7.14 14.41 -12.83
C SER A 86 8.13 13.28 -12.51
N LEU A 87 7.78 12.40 -11.56
CA LEU A 87 8.61 11.30 -11.08
C LEU A 87 8.08 9.93 -11.55
N LEU A 88 6.77 9.81 -11.76
CA LEU A 88 6.07 8.58 -12.12
C LEU A 88 5.49 8.71 -13.53
N PRO A 89 6.19 8.19 -14.56
CA PRO A 89 5.87 8.48 -15.98
C PRO A 89 4.54 7.86 -16.45
N GLY A 90 3.99 6.88 -15.75
CA GLY A 90 2.68 6.28 -16.05
C GLY A 90 1.50 7.11 -15.58
N LEU A 91 1.72 8.18 -14.80
CA LEU A 91 0.64 9.03 -14.30
C LEU A 91 0.22 10.08 -15.32
N LYS A 92 -1.09 10.23 -15.50
CA LYS A 92 -1.70 11.32 -16.26
C LYS A 92 -2.58 12.17 -15.35
N VAL A 93 -2.21 13.44 -15.19
CA VAL A 93 -3.02 14.43 -14.47
C VAL A 93 -4.07 15.00 -15.41
N ASN A 94 -5.36 14.78 -15.11
CA ASN A 94 -6.48 15.32 -15.89
C ASN A 94 -6.91 16.66 -15.26
N GLU A 95 -6.22 17.74 -15.61
CA GLU A 95 -6.35 19.06 -14.98
C GLU A 95 -7.73 19.70 -15.13
N THR A 96 -8.44 19.39 -16.21
CA THR A 96 -9.81 19.87 -16.46
C THR A 96 -10.86 19.12 -15.63
N LEU A 97 -10.52 17.96 -15.07
CA LEU A 97 -11.44 17.11 -14.29
C LEU A 97 -11.28 17.40 -12.80
N LYS A 98 -11.92 18.45 -12.33
CA LYS A 98 -11.85 18.92 -10.95
C LYS A 98 -13.11 18.58 -10.19
N LEU A 99 -12.98 17.98 -9.00
CA LEU A 99 -14.10 17.74 -8.07
C LEU A 99 -14.44 18.98 -7.24
N SER A 100 -13.44 19.81 -6.96
CA SER A 100 -13.58 21.07 -6.22
C SER A 100 -12.51 22.05 -6.66
N GLU A 101 -12.78 23.33 -6.51
CA GLU A 101 -11.86 24.42 -6.80
C GLU A 101 -11.71 25.34 -5.59
N GLY A 102 -10.64 26.14 -5.58
CA GLY A 102 -10.39 27.13 -4.54
C GLY A 102 -9.98 26.58 -3.18
N GLY A 103 -9.61 25.30 -3.10
CA GLY A 103 -9.04 24.71 -1.90
C GLY A 103 -7.76 25.44 -1.47
N ARG A 104 -7.59 25.65 -0.16
CA ARG A 104 -6.40 26.27 0.43
C ARG A 104 -5.76 25.31 1.41
N ILE A 105 -4.44 25.16 1.29
CA ILE A 105 -3.64 24.47 2.30
C ILE A 105 -3.24 25.49 3.35
N ALA A 106 -3.49 25.19 4.62
CA ALA A 106 -3.16 26.07 5.73
C ALA A 106 -2.63 25.28 6.93
N TRP A 107 -1.81 25.93 7.75
CA TRP A 107 -1.43 25.38 9.03
C TRP A 107 -2.51 25.72 10.06
N ALA A 108 -2.95 24.72 10.82
CA ALA A 108 -3.89 24.90 11.90
C ALA A 108 -3.14 24.97 13.23
N PHE A 109 -3.50 25.90 14.07
CA PHE A 109 -2.97 26.04 15.42
C PHE A 109 -4.06 26.53 16.37
N ARG A 110 -3.78 26.44 17.67
CA ARG A 110 -4.74 26.81 18.73
C ARG A 110 -5.25 28.25 18.55
N ARG A 111 -6.56 28.46 18.79
CA ARG A 111 -7.17 29.77 18.83
C ARG A 111 -6.45 30.68 19.86
N ASN A 112 -6.42 31.99 19.61
CA ASN A 112 -5.76 32.98 20.45
C ASN A 112 -4.23 32.85 20.56
N SER A 113 -3.57 32.51 19.46
CA SER A 113 -2.10 32.48 19.35
C SER A 113 -1.60 33.51 18.32
N PRO A 114 -1.79 34.85 18.55
CA PRO A 114 -1.49 35.85 17.52
C PRO A 114 -0.01 35.96 17.20
N GLN A 115 0.88 35.77 18.16
CA GLN A 115 2.35 35.78 17.93
C GLN A 115 2.76 34.60 17.04
N LEU A 116 2.27 33.38 17.32
CA LEU A 116 2.54 32.21 16.47
C LEU A 116 1.97 32.42 15.05
N ALA A 117 0.77 32.99 14.94
CA ALA A 117 0.15 33.30 13.65
C ALA A 117 1.01 34.26 12.83
N ALA A 118 1.58 35.30 13.46
CA ALA A 118 2.46 36.26 12.80
C ALA A 118 3.73 35.57 12.26
N VAL A 119 4.43 34.79 13.07
CA VAL A 119 5.64 34.08 12.69
C VAL A 119 5.37 33.05 11.57
N VAL A 120 4.29 32.27 11.68
CA VAL A 120 3.91 31.30 10.66
C VAL A 120 3.57 31.99 9.34
N ASN A 121 2.83 33.10 9.37
CA ASN A 121 2.47 33.84 8.14
C ASN A 121 3.69 34.49 7.50
N GLU A 122 4.61 35.01 8.27
CA GLU A 122 5.89 35.57 7.78
C GLU A 122 6.73 34.47 7.12
N PHE A 123 6.88 33.31 7.79
CA PHE A 123 7.57 32.14 7.24
C PHE A 123 6.93 31.67 5.92
N LEU A 124 5.62 31.54 5.86
CA LEU A 124 4.92 31.14 4.65
C LEU A 124 5.08 32.16 3.51
N ALA A 125 5.09 33.45 3.83
CA ALA A 125 5.36 34.50 2.84
C ALA A 125 6.79 34.44 2.30
N TYR A 126 7.77 34.20 3.17
CA TYR A 126 9.16 33.97 2.78
C TYR A 126 9.32 32.73 1.88
N GLN A 127 8.71 31.61 2.28
CA GLN A 127 8.73 30.34 1.54
C GLN A 127 8.14 30.48 0.13
N ARG A 128 7.05 31.24 -0.03
CA ARG A 128 6.46 31.51 -1.35
C ARG A 128 7.39 32.28 -2.28
N LYS A 129 8.22 33.17 -1.73
CA LYS A 129 9.15 34.00 -2.51
C LYS A 129 10.43 33.26 -2.88
N THR A 130 10.92 32.39 -1.99
CA THR A 130 12.27 31.81 -2.09
C THR A 130 12.29 30.37 -2.61
N MET A 131 11.20 29.62 -2.45
CA MET A 131 11.15 28.23 -2.89
C MET A 131 10.39 28.10 -4.21
N GLY A 132 11.08 27.62 -5.23
CA GLY A 132 10.52 27.19 -6.50
C GLY A 132 9.49 26.06 -6.36
N SER A 133 9.20 25.35 -7.46
CA SER A 133 8.19 24.26 -7.49
C SER A 133 8.49 23.18 -6.45
N ALA A 134 7.46 22.46 -6.02
CA ALA A 134 7.59 21.36 -5.04
C ALA A 134 8.61 20.28 -5.48
N ALA A 135 8.75 20.04 -6.80
CA ALA A 135 9.76 19.13 -7.35
C ALA A 135 11.21 19.55 -7.06
N GLN A 136 11.48 20.87 -6.98
CA GLN A 136 12.80 21.40 -6.63
C GLN A 136 13.14 21.24 -5.13
N ARG A 137 12.16 20.89 -4.30
CA ARG A 137 12.32 20.78 -2.83
C ARG A 137 12.73 19.39 -2.36
N MET A 138 12.72 18.39 -3.24
CA MET A 138 13.06 17.01 -2.91
C MET A 138 14.13 16.43 -3.84
N PRO A 139 15.35 17.03 -3.89
CA PRO A 139 16.42 16.47 -4.70
C PRO A 139 16.77 15.06 -4.20
N GLY A 140 16.75 14.11 -5.11
CA GLY A 140 17.11 12.71 -4.82
C GLY A 140 15.93 11.79 -4.42
N LEU A 141 14.69 12.28 -4.38
CA LEU A 141 13.53 11.41 -4.18
C LEU A 141 13.45 10.29 -5.23
N GLU A 142 13.86 10.57 -6.47
CA GLU A 142 13.96 9.58 -7.55
C GLU A 142 14.79 8.34 -7.19
N LYS A 143 15.83 8.51 -6.35
CA LYS A 143 16.68 7.40 -5.90
C LYS A 143 15.95 6.41 -4.98
N TYR A 144 14.89 6.86 -4.34
CA TYR A 144 14.09 6.05 -3.41
C TYR A 144 12.84 5.44 -4.06
N LEU A 145 12.45 5.92 -5.23
CA LEU A 145 11.33 5.38 -5.99
C LEU A 145 11.78 4.12 -6.74
N LYS A 146 11.78 2.99 -6.06
CA LYS A 146 11.88 1.68 -6.73
C LYS A 146 10.54 1.40 -7.40
N ALA A 147 10.57 1.08 -8.70
CA ALA A 147 9.36 0.74 -9.43
C ALA A 147 8.60 -0.40 -8.72
N LEU A 148 7.36 -0.14 -8.37
CA LEU A 148 6.46 -1.14 -7.80
C LEU A 148 6.18 -2.23 -8.85
N GLY A 149 6.27 -3.50 -8.48
CA GLY A 149 5.88 -4.61 -9.35
C GLY A 149 4.37 -4.66 -9.53
N LYS A 150 3.91 -5.41 -10.53
CA LYS A 150 2.48 -5.66 -10.77
C LYS A 150 2.13 -7.11 -10.41
N PRO A 151 1.77 -7.41 -9.15
CA PRO A 151 1.53 -8.78 -8.69
C PRO A 151 0.31 -9.44 -9.34
N THR A 152 -0.55 -8.66 -9.98
CA THR A 152 -1.72 -9.13 -10.73
C THR A 152 -1.48 -9.28 -12.24
N ALA A 153 -0.22 -9.10 -12.73
CA ALA A 153 0.13 -9.43 -14.10
C ALA A 153 0.08 -10.95 -14.35
N ASP A 154 -0.24 -11.38 -15.56
CA ASP A 154 -0.56 -12.77 -15.88
C ASP A 154 0.44 -13.80 -15.32
N ALA A 155 1.74 -13.60 -15.54
CA ALA A 155 2.76 -14.52 -15.06
C ALA A 155 2.89 -14.54 -13.53
N ASP A 156 2.75 -13.38 -12.88
CA ASP A 156 2.85 -13.24 -11.43
C ASP A 156 1.57 -13.74 -10.76
N TRP A 157 0.42 -13.51 -11.40
CA TRP A 157 -0.87 -14.03 -10.97
C TRP A 157 -0.96 -15.55 -11.04
N LEU A 158 -0.35 -16.16 -12.08
CA LEU A 158 -0.23 -17.60 -12.17
C LEU A 158 0.59 -18.18 -11.00
N ARG A 159 1.76 -17.58 -10.70
CA ARG A 159 2.58 -17.98 -9.53
C ARG A 159 1.85 -17.81 -8.22
N PHE A 160 1.07 -16.73 -8.07
CA PHE A 160 0.18 -16.54 -6.92
C PHE A 160 -0.80 -17.70 -6.78
N GLY A 161 -1.50 -18.10 -7.87
CA GLY A 161 -2.43 -19.22 -7.87
C GLY A 161 -1.76 -20.55 -7.47
N GLN A 162 -0.57 -20.81 -7.99
CA GLN A 162 0.21 -22.01 -7.66
C GLN A 162 0.64 -22.09 -6.19
N SER A 163 0.95 -20.95 -5.57
CA SER A 163 1.43 -20.89 -4.18
C SER A 163 0.31 -20.68 -3.17
N LEU A 164 -0.89 -20.32 -3.63
CA LEU A 164 -2.00 -19.87 -2.78
C LEU A 164 -2.36 -20.87 -1.66
N GLN A 165 -2.39 -22.16 -1.98
CA GLN A 165 -2.73 -23.18 -0.99
C GLN A 165 -1.71 -23.28 0.13
N HIS A 166 -0.41 -23.14 -0.17
CA HIS A 166 0.64 -23.14 0.84
C HIS A 166 0.49 -21.96 1.81
N PHE A 167 0.21 -20.74 1.28
CA PHE A 167 -0.03 -19.57 2.10
C PHE A 167 -1.29 -19.69 2.96
N LYS A 168 -2.40 -20.23 2.43
CA LYS A 168 -3.63 -20.48 3.20
C LYS A 168 -3.38 -21.42 4.36
N THR A 169 -2.82 -22.60 4.08
CA THR A 169 -2.56 -23.63 5.11
C THR A 169 -1.64 -23.09 6.21
N CYS A 170 -0.59 -22.37 5.85
CA CYS A 170 0.32 -21.78 6.82
C CYS A 170 -0.28 -20.56 7.53
N GLY A 171 -1.05 -19.72 6.84
CA GLY A 171 -1.77 -18.59 7.43
C GLY A 171 -2.72 -19.04 8.54
N GLU A 172 -3.53 -20.05 8.28
CA GLU A 172 -4.43 -20.67 9.29
C GLU A 172 -3.64 -21.24 10.46
N ARG A 173 -2.54 -21.97 10.20
CA ARG A 173 -1.72 -22.61 11.24
C ARG A 173 -1.04 -21.61 12.18
N TYR A 174 -0.56 -20.48 11.65
CA TYR A 174 0.24 -19.49 12.39
C TYR A 174 -0.50 -18.19 12.68
N SER A 175 -1.80 -18.13 12.37
CA SER A 175 -2.67 -16.96 12.60
C SER A 175 -2.17 -15.68 11.90
N PHE A 176 -1.89 -15.78 10.60
CA PHE A 176 -1.59 -14.66 9.71
C PHE A 176 -2.56 -14.61 8.52
N ASP A 177 -2.88 -13.42 8.04
CA ASP A 177 -3.61 -13.25 6.78
C ASP A 177 -2.78 -13.78 5.61
N TYR A 178 -3.31 -14.78 4.91
CA TYR A 178 -2.61 -15.45 3.81
C TYR A 178 -2.30 -14.52 2.62
N LEU A 179 -3.08 -13.46 2.41
CA LEU A 179 -2.80 -12.46 1.37
C LEU A 179 -1.62 -11.57 1.75
N MET A 180 -1.48 -11.23 3.02
CA MET A 180 -0.30 -10.52 3.52
C MET A 180 0.96 -11.37 3.36
N LEU A 181 0.88 -12.66 3.67
CA LEU A 181 1.99 -13.60 3.48
C LEU A 181 2.36 -13.77 2.00
N ALA A 182 1.38 -13.89 1.10
CA ALA A 182 1.61 -13.95 -0.33
C ALA A 182 2.23 -12.66 -0.87
N ALA A 183 1.81 -11.51 -0.35
CA ALA A 183 2.39 -10.21 -0.69
C ALA A 183 3.86 -10.10 -0.26
N GLN A 184 4.23 -10.66 0.90
CA GLN A 184 5.63 -10.77 1.31
C GLN A 184 6.42 -11.67 0.35
N GLY A 185 5.92 -12.87 0.04
CA GLY A 185 6.58 -13.76 -0.92
C GLY A 185 6.75 -13.10 -2.31
N TYR A 186 5.81 -12.22 -2.69
CA TYR A 186 5.96 -11.41 -3.90
C TYR A 186 7.07 -10.36 -3.76
N GLN A 187 7.14 -9.67 -2.64
CA GLN A 187 8.21 -8.70 -2.36
C GLN A 187 9.59 -9.36 -2.37
N GLU A 188 9.71 -10.57 -1.83
CA GLU A 188 10.97 -11.31 -1.72
C GLU A 188 11.48 -11.84 -3.05
N SER A 189 10.62 -12.43 -3.87
CA SER A 189 11.04 -13.19 -5.04
C SER A 189 10.10 -13.10 -6.25
N ARG A 190 9.04 -12.32 -6.19
CA ARG A 190 7.88 -12.40 -7.10
C ARG A 190 7.27 -13.81 -7.14
N LEU A 191 7.20 -14.46 -5.98
CA LEU A 191 6.70 -15.83 -5.81
C LEU A 191 7.47 -16.87 -6.63
N ASN A 192 8.74 -16.63 -6.91
CA ASN A 192 9.58 -17.51 -7.70
C ASN A 192 10.41 -18.44 -6.81
N GLN A 193 10.05 -19.74 -6.78
CA GLN A 193 10.78 -20.73 -5.99
C GLN A 193 12.22 -20.94 -6.47
N ALA A 194 12.53 -20.69 -7.74
CA ALA A 194 13.88 -20.81 -8.28
C ALA A 194 14.79 -19.60 -7.95
N ALA A 195 14.24 -18.55 -7.31
CA ALA A 195 15.01 -17.35 -6.99
C ALA A 195 16.12 -17.63 -5.97
N LYS A 196 17.30 -17.06 -6.23
CA LYS A 196 18.45 -17.04 -5.33
C LYS A 196 19.01 -15.64 -5.24
N SER A 197 19.28 -15.18 -4.02
CA SER A 197 19.93 -13.90 -3.82
C SER A 197 21.47 -14.02 -3.92
N PRO A 198 22.20 -12.92 -4.15
CA PRO A 198 23.67 -12.93 -4.15
C PRO A 198 24.29 -13.41 -2.83
N VAL A 199 23.56 -13.26 -1.72
CA VAL A 199 24.00 -13.68 -0.38
C VAL A 199 23.56 -15.10 -0.01
N GLY A 200 22.89 -15.83 -0.94
CA GLY A 200 22.53 -17.23 -0.77
C GLY A 200 21.14 -17.51 -0.22
N ALA A 201 20.28 -16.49 -0.06
CA ALA A 201 18.88 -16.72 0.27
C ALA A 201 18.14 -17.40 -0.90
N VAL A 202 17.20 -18.30 -0.60
CA VAL A 202 16.54 -19.13 -1.61
C VAL A 202 15.02 -19.13 -1.51
N GLY A 203 14.37 -19.29 -2.66
CA GLY A 203 12.96 -19.60 -2.81
C GLY A 203 12.02 -18.41 -2.67
N ILE A 204 10.75 -18.74 -2.56
CA ILE A 204 9.63 -17.77 -2.49
C ILE A 204 9.83 -16.76 -1.36
N MET A 205 10.23 -17.23 -0.17
CA MET A 205 10.37 -16.41 1.03
C MET A 205 11.81 -15.92 1.26
N GLN A 206 12.74 -16.15 0.30
CA GLN A 206 14.15 -15.75 0.38
C GLN A 206 14.80 -16.07 1.74
N LEU A 207 14.72 -17.35 2.12
CA LEU A 207 15.30 -17.84 3.37
C LEU A 207 16.78 -18.17 3.21
N MET A 208 17.57 -17.81 4.21
CA MET A 208 18.92 -18.34 4.35
C MET A 208 18.86 -19.85 4.68
N PRO A 209 19.72 -20.68 4.07
CA PRO A 209 19.72 -22.13 4.32
C PRO A 209 19.80 -22.52 5.81
N ALA A 210 20.57 -21.78 6.61
CA ALA A 210 20.68 -22.00 8.06
C ALA A 210 19.33 -21.79 8.76
N THR A 211 18.65 -20.66 8.48
CA THR A 211 17.32 -20.37 9.03
C THR A 211 16.30 -21.42 8.61
N GLY A 212 16.34 -21.84 7.33
CA GLY A 212 15.46 -22.89 6.82
C GLY A 212 15.66 -24.24 7.56
N ALA A 213 16.91 -24.62 7.83
CA ALA A 213 17.25 -25.84 8.56
C ALA A 213 16.76 -25.80 10.02
N GLU A 214 16.89 -24.65 10.68
CA GLU A 214 16.39 -24.43 12.05
C GLU A 214 14.88 -24.63 12.17
N MET A 215 14.12 -24.30 11.11
CA MET A 215 12.67 -24.43 11.11
C MET A 215 12.18 -25.89 11.08
N LYS A 216 12.99 -26.85 10.63
CA LYS A 216 12.72 -28.31 10.63
C LYS A 216 11.40 -28.67 9.92
N VAL A 217 11.15 -28.07 8.77
CA VAL A 217 9.90 -28.25 8.00
C VAL A 217 10.14 -28.92 6.63
N GLY A 218 11.35 -29.39 6.36
CA GLY A 218 11.73 -30.02 5.11
C GLY A 218 12.72 -29.20 4.27
N ASP A 219 12.88 -29.56 3.00
CA ASP A 219 13.84 -28.93 2.10
C ASP A 219 13.29 -27.61 1.53
N ILE A 220 13.84 -26.49 1.98
CA ILE A 220 13.41 -25.15 1.55
C ILE A 220 13.69 -24.86 0.04
N ARG A 221 14.31 -25.75 -0.69
CA ARG A 221 14.40 -25.68 -2.16
C ARG A 221 13.09 -26.09 -2.86
N GLN A 222 12.13 -26.62 -2.11
CA GLN A 222 10.77 -26.91 -2.54
C GLN A 222 9.82 -25.80 -2.04
N ALA A 223 8.75 -25.52 -2.82
CA ALA A 223 7.87 -24.39 -2.56
C ALA A 223 7.13 -24.49 -1.21
N GLU A 224 6.51 -25.63 -0.92
CA GLU A 224 5.76 -25.81 0.33
C GLU A 224 6.66 -25.69 1.57
N PRO A 225 7.79 -26.40 1.70
CA PRO A 225 8.70 -26.22 2.83
C PRO A 225 9.29 -24.80 2.93
N ASN A 226 9.54 -24.14 1.79
CA ASN A 226 10.05 -22.77 1.78
C ASN A 226 9.04 -21.79 2.38
N VAL A 227 7.79 -21.82 1.93
CA VAL A 227 6.71 -20.99 2.45
C VAL A 227 6.47 -21.31 3.93
N HIS A 228 6.41 -22.61 4.29
CA HIS A 228 6.20 -23.04 5.66
C HIS A 228 7.32 -22.56 6.60
N ALA A 229 8.59 -22.73 6.20
CA ALA A 229 9.73 -22.26 7.00
C ALA A 229 9.69 -20.74 7.22
N GLY A 230 9.42 -19.96 6.16
CA GLY A 230 9.36 -18.51 6.25
C GLY A 230 8.27 -18.03 7.22
N ILE A 231 7.08 -18.59 7.14
CA ILE A 231 5.95 -18.19 7.99
C ILE A 231 6.16 -18.68 9.44
N LYS A 232 6.69 -19.88 9.64
CA LYS A 232 7.06 -20.37 10.96
C LYS A 232 8.12 -19.47 11.61
N TYR A 233 9.11 -19.04 10.84
CA TYR A 233 10.12 -18.09 11.33
C TYR A 233 9.50 -16.75 11.71
N MET A 234 8.60 -16.19 10.90
CA MET A 234 7.87 -14.97 11.28
C MET A 234 7.11 -15.14 12.59
N ARG A 235 6.42 -16.28 12.79
CA ARG A 235 5.71 -16.56 14.05
C ARG A 235 6.68 -16.59 15.22
N GLN A 236 7.82 -17.25 15.06
CA GLN A 236 8.87 -17.30 16.09
C GLN A 236 9.42 -15.91 16.43
N LEU A 237 9.61 -15.03 15.43
CA LEU A 237 10.02 -13.64 15.66
C LEU A 237 9.03 -12.89 16.55
N ILE A 238 7.74 -13.05 16.32
CA ILE A 238 6.69 -12.43 17.12
C ILE A 238 6.70 -13.01 18.54
N ASP A 239 6.67 -14.32 18.68
CA ASP A 239 6.58 -14.98 20.00
C ASP A 239 7.76 -14.71 20.90
N VAL A 240 8.97 -14.54 20.33
CA VAL A 240 10.22 -14.36 21.11
C VAL A 240 10.53 -12.90 21.40
N TYR A 241 10.21 -11.98 20.49
CA TYR A 241 10.68 -10.59 20.60
C TYR A 241 9.58 -9.57 20.87
N PHE A 242 8.32 -9.99 20.81
CA PHE A 242 7.15 -9.12 20.97
C PHE A 242 6.07 -9.78 21.84
N ASP A 243 6.48 -10.58 22.81
CA ASP A 243 5.61 -11.28 23.76
C ASP A 243 4.85 -10.30 24.68
N ASP A 244 5.38 -9.09 24.85
CA ASP A 244 4.79 -7.99 25.62
C ASP A 244 3.83 -7.09 24.79
N ALA A 245 3.63 -7.38 23.48
CA ALA A 245 2.89 -6.49 22.58
C ALA A 245 1.39 -6.82 22.52
N ASP A 246 0.57 -5.77 22.48
CA ASP A 246 -0.88 -5.88 22.26
C ASP A 246 -1.23 -5.60 20.77
N PHE A 247 -0.67 -6.42 19.89
CA PHE A 247 -0.89 -6.28 18.45
C PHE A 247 -2.28 -6.78 18.02
N ASP A 248 -3.00 -5.97 17.26
CA ASP A 248 -4.03 -6.52 16.40
C ASP A 248 -3.44 -7.44 15.30
N GLU A 249 -4.29 -8.14 14.57
CA GLU A 249 -3.87 -9.10 13.54
C GLU A 249 -3.02 -8.44 12.44
N THR A 250 -3.39 -7.24 12.02
CA THR A 250 -2.69 -6.48 10.97
C THR A 250 -1.31 -6.04 11.46
N ASN A 251 -1.25 -5.37 12.60
CA ASN A 251 0.00 -4.88 13.16
C ASN A 251 0.96 -6.00 13.51
N ARG A 252 0.49 -7.11 14.08
CA ARG A 252 1.31 -8.30 14.30
C ARG A 252 2.02 -8.74 13.02
N THR A 253 1.32 -8.75 11.90
CA THR A 253 1.90 -9.13 10.61
C THR A 253 2.89 -8.07 10.09
N LEU A 254 2.59 -6.78 10.23
CA LEU A 254 3.49 -5.69 9.82
C LEU A 254 4.79 -5.68 10.62
N PHE A 255 4.70 -5.91 11.94
CA PHE A 255 5.89 -6.03 12.79
C PHE A 255 6.71 -7.28 12.45
N ALA A 256 6.06 -8.40 12.10
CA ALA A 256 6.75 -9.59 11.62
C ALA A 256 7.54 -9.30 10.33
N PHE A 257 6.98 -8.54 9.39
CA PHE A 257 7.68 -8.12 8.17
C PHE A 257 8.88 -7.24 8.47
N ALA A 258 8.70 -6.23 9.33
CA ALA A 258 9.79 -5.35 9.74
C ALA A 258 10.92 -6.12 10.42
N ALA A 259 10.58 -7.05 11.32
CA ALA A 259 11.52 -7.91 12.03
C ALA A 259 12.25 -8.88 11.09
N TYR A 260 11.54 -9.43 10.10
CA TYR A 260 12.11 -10.31 9.07
C TYR A 260 13.19 -9.59 8.25
N ASN A 261 12.91 -8.34 7.86
CA ASN A 261 13.80 -7.53 7.02
C ASN A 261 14.97 -6.91 7.81
N ALA A 262 14.69 -6.27 8.94
CA ALA A 262 15.69 -5.46 9.68
C ALA A 262 16.27 -6.14 10.93
N GLY A 263 15.75 -7.30 11.28
CA GLY A 263 16.10 -8.05 12.48
C GLY A 263 15.24 -7.68 13.69
N PRO A 264 14.76 -8.68 14.45
CA PRO A 264 13.74 -8.51 15.48
C PRO A 264 14.20 -7.65 16.66
N GLY A 265 15.42 -7.85 17.13
CA GLY A 265 15.96 -7.06 18.25
C GLY A 265 16.12 -5.57 17.93
N ARG A 266 16.28 -5.22 16.66
CA ARG A 266 16.28 -3.82 16.22
C ARG A 266 14.86 -3.25 16.29
N ILE A 267 13.89 -3.94 15.73
CA ILE A 267 12.48 -3.48 15.71
C ILE A 267 11.91 -3.39 17.13
N ALA A 268 12.22 -4.34 18.02
CA ALA A 268 11.82 -4.28 19.44
C ALA A 268 12.36 -3.01 20.14
N ARG A 269 13.60 -2.59 19.83
CA ARG A 269 14.14 -1.32 20.36
C ARG A 269 13.43 -0.10 19.80
N LEU A 270 13.08 -0.09 18.51
CA LEU A 270 12.35 1.02 17.88
C LEU A 270 10.94 1.16 18.45
N ARG A 271 10.29 0.05 18.78
CA ARG A 271 9.00 0.01 19.46
C ARG A 271 9.06 0.73 20.82
N LYS A 272 10.07 0.42 21.65
CA LYS A 272 10.32 1.11 22.92
C LYS A 272 10.70 2.59 22.76
N GLU A 273 11.36 2.96 21.68
CA GLU A 273 11.67 4.37 21.37
C GLU A 273 10.40 5.13 20.95
N ALA A 274 9.53 4.52 20.15
CA ALA A 274 8.23 5.09 19.76
C ALA A 274 7.39 5.43 20.99
N GLU A 275 7.27 4.52 21.96
CA GLU A 275 6.58 4.74 23.23
C GLU A 275 7.15 5.95 24.00
N ARG A 276 8.48 6.10 24.07
CA ARG A 276 9.13 7.25 24.73
C ARG A 276 8.88 8.57 24.01
N GLU A 277 8.69 8.55 22.68
CA GLU A 277 8.32 9.72 21.89
C GLU A 277 6.80 10.00 21.90
N GLY A 278 6.00 9.24 22.67
CA GLY A 278 4.55 9.40 22.80
C GLY A 278 3.75 8.85 21.60
N LEU A 279 4.36 7.95 20.84
CA LEU A 279 3.73 7.21 19.75
C LEU A 279 3.23 5.85 20.27
N ASP A 280 2.24 5.28 19.56
CA ASP A 280 1.74 3.96 19.89
C ASP A 280 2.77 2.87 19.50
N PRO A 281 3.34 2.12 20.48
CA PRO A 281 4.34 1.11 20.22
C PRO A 281 3.78 -0.12 19.50
N ASP A 282 2.48 -0.32 19.51
CA ASP A 282 1.80 -1.49 18.93
C ASP A 282 1.20 -1.21 17.55
N GLN A 283 1.37 0.02 17.04
CA GLN A 283 0.95 0.44 15.71
C GLN A 283 2.19 0.68 14.83
N TRP A 284 2.23 0.04 13.66
CA TRP A 284 3.33 0.24 12.72
C TRP A 284 3.18 1.57 11.96
N PHE A 285 2.10 1.72 11.17
CA PHE A 285 1.91 2.91 10.33
C PHE A 285 1.71 4.17 11.16
N ASN A 286 2.42 5.24 10.76
CA ASN A 286 2.41 6.54 11.41
C ASN A 286 2.85 6.56 12.88
N ASN A 287 3.39 5.46 13.40
CA ASN A 287 3.93 5.33 14.75
C ASN A 287 5.36 4.76 14.70
N VAL A 288 5.57 3.47 14.90
CA VAL A 288 6.91 2.86 14.92
C VAL A 288 7.63 3.03 13.58
N GLU A 289 6.92 3.07 12.48
CA GLU A 289 7.43 3.40 11.15
C GLU A 289 8.21 4.72 11.12
N LEU A 290 7.74 5.77 11.82
CA LEU A 290 8.42 7.08 11.88
C LEU A 290 9.79 6.97 12.55
N ILE A 291 9.87 6.18 13.61
CA ILE A 291 11.14 5.91 14.30
C ILE A 291 12.05 5.05 13.42
N ALA A 292 11.49 4.04 12.74
CA ALA A 292 12.24 3.22 11.80
C ALA A 292 12.85 4.04 10.67
N ALA A 293 12.09 4.98 10.09
CA ALA A 293 12.57 5.90 9.06
C ALA A 293 13.77 6.74 9.54
N LYS A 294 13.74 7.21 10.81
CA LYS A 294 14.82 8.00 11.42
C LYS A 294 16.07 7.17 11.72
N ARG A 295 15.91 5.93 12.21
CA ARG A 295 16.99 5.13 12.80
C ARG A 295 17.57 4.04 11.91
N VAL A 296 16.76 3.46 11.03
CA VAL A 296 17.13 2.37 10.13
C VAL A 296 17.22 2.84 8.69
N GLY A 297 16.41 3.82 8.32
CA GLY A 297 16.30 4.38 6.98
C GLY A 297 15.09 3.87 6.21
N GLN A 298 15.00 4.31 4.96
CA GLN A 298 13.81 4.09 4.11
C GLN A 298 13.68 2.65 3.59
N GLU A 299 14.71 1.82 3.71
CA GLU A 299 14.68 0.46 3.16
C GLU A 299 13.63 -0.42 3.85
N THR A 300 13.66 -0.50 5.18
CA THR A 300 12.69 -1.30 5.96
C THR A 300 11.29 -0.72 5.88
N VAL A 301 11.15 0.61 5.93
CA VAL A 301 9.85 1.28 5.78
C VAL A 301 9.26 0.99 4.40
N GLY A 302 10.05 1.16 3.35
CA GLY A 302 9.64 0.85 1.98
C GLY A 302 9.30 -0.63 1.78
N TYR A 303 10.05 -1.54 2.42
CA TYR A 303 9.76 -2.97 2.39
C TYR A 303 8.36 -3.28 2.94
N VAL A 304 8.04 -2.81 4.14
CA VAL A 304 6.72 -3.04 4.77
C VAL A 304 5.60 -2.37 3.96
N ARG A 305 5.79 -1.12 3.52
CA ARG A 305 4.81 -0.41 2.69
C ARG A 305 4.54 -1.10 1.36
N ASN A 306 5.57 -1.59 0.67
CA ASN A 306 5.40 -2.30 -0.60
C ASN A 306 4.62 -3.59 -0.42
N ILE A 307 4.90 -4.37 0.63
CA ILE A 307 4.14 -5.58 0.94
C ILE A 307 2.66 -5.21 1.17
N PHE A 308 2.39 -4.15 1.91
CA PHE A 308 1.02 -3.72 2.17
C PHE A 308 0.29 -3.26 0.90
N LYS A 309 0.98 -2.57 -0.02
CA LYS A 309 0.44 -2.23 -1.36
C LYS A 309 0.09 -3.49 -2.17
N TYR A 310 0.96 -4.49 -2.17
CA TYR A 310 0.69 -5.77 -2.85
C TYR A 310 -0.46 -6.54 -2.21
N TYR A 311 -0.55 -6.54 -0.90
CA TYR A 311 -1.70 -7.09 -0.17
C TYR A 311 -3.02 -6.47 -0.62
N VAL A 312 -3.09 -5.13 -0.65
CA VAL A 312 -4.28 -4.41 -1.11
C VAL A 312 -4.59 -4.72 -2.58
N ALA A 313 -3.57 -4.82 -3.44
CA ALA A 313 -3.75 -5.19 -4.84
C ALA A 313 -4.34 -6.60 -4.99
N TYR A 314 -3.85 -7.60 -4.23
CA TYR A 314 -4.43 -8.95 -4.22
C TYR A 314 -5.87 -8.96 -3.73
N LYS A 315 -6.16 -8.23 -2.65
CA LYS A 315 -7.51 -8.12 -2.10
C LYS A 315 -8.50 -7.56 -3.12
N LEU A 316 -8.18 -6.42 -3.73
CA LEU A 316 -9.00 -5.77 -4.77
C LEU A 316 -9.21 -6.69 -5.99
N GLN A 317 -8.18 -7.41 -6.42
CA GLN A 317 -8.28 -8.35 -7.54
C GLN A 317 -9.22 -9.51 -7.23
N LEU A 318 -9.11 -10.10 -6.03
CA LEU A 318 -9.98 -11.21 -5.62
C LEU A 318 -11.44 -10.75 -5.45
N GLU A 319 -11.68 -9.57 -4.90
CA GLU A 319 -13.01 -8.97 -4.82
C GLU A 319 -13.64 -8.76 -6.21
N THR A 320 -12.84 -8.27 -7.16
CA THR A 320 -13.29 -8.10 -8.56
C THR A 320 -13.65 -9.44 -9.19
N LEU A 321 -12.84 -10.49 -8.99
CA LEU A 321 -13.12 -11.83 -9.50
C LEU A 321 -14.37 -12.46 -8.83
N ALA A 322 -14.55 -12.28 -7.54
CA ALA A 322 -15.73 -12.75 -6.80
C ALA A 322 -17.01 -12.06 -7.33
N THR A 323 -16.97 -10.76 -7.52
CA THR A 323 -18.10 -9.98 -8.09
C THR A 323 -18.46 -10.47 -9.50
N ARG A 324 -17.47 -10.69 -10.36
CA ARG A 324 -17.70 -11.21 -11.72
C ARG A 324 -18.33 -12.60 -11.69
N ARG A 325 -17.88 -13.51 -10.81
CA ARG A 325 -18.46 -14.84 -10.65
C ARG A 325 -19.93 -14.78 -10.20
N SER A 326 -20.22 -13.93 -9.22
CA SER A 326 -21.60 -13.72 -8.73
C SER A 326 -22.54 -13.23 -9.83
N LEU A 327 -22.10 -12.25 -10.63
CA LEU A 327 -22.87 -11.71 -11.76
C LEU A 327 -23.13 -12.77 -12.85
N LEU A 328 -22.13 -13.61 -13.17
CA LEU A 328 -22.28 -14.71 -14.13
C LEU A 328 -23.25 -15.80 -13.62
N GLN A 329 -23.26 -16.07 -12.33
CA GLN A 329 -24.18 -17.03 -11.71
C GLN A 329 -25.62 -16.49 -11.65
N GLN A 330 -25.80 -15.19 -11.42
CA GLN A 330 -27.12 -14.53 -11.40
C GLN A 330 -27.67 -14.26 -12.81
N GLY A 331 -26.80 -14.06 -13.80
CA GLY A 331 -27.12 -13.86 -15.20
C GLY A 331 -27.25 -15.16 -15.99
N GLY A 332 -27.65 -16.26 -15.34
CA GLY A 332 -27.89 -17.54 -15.99
C GLY A 332 -28.69 -17.36 -17.26
N MET A 333 -28.07 -17.64 -18.41
CA MET A 333 -28.63 -17.42 -19.75
C MET A 333 -30.02 -18.04 -19.89
N PRO A 334 -31.01 -17.28 -20.39
CA PRO A 334 -32.15 -17.91 -21.03
C PRO A 334 -31.68 -18.33 -22.43
N GLY A 335 -31.55 -19.64 -22.61
CA GLY A 335 -31.74 -20.33 -23.87
C GLY A 335 -30.87 -19.96 -25.07
N MET A 336 -29.80 -20.71 -25.27
CA MET A 336 -29.47 -21.16 -26.62
C MET A 336 -30.11 -22.57 -26.82
N LYS A 337 -31.25 -22.61 -27.50
CA LYS A 337 -31.64 -23.76 -28.28
C LYS A 337 -31.04 -23.63 -29.65
#